data_08ed7ee8b0e09411429cdb5fd189f74c
#
_entry.id   08ed7ee8b0e09411429cdb5fd189f74c
#
_cell.length_a   1.000
_cell.length_b   1.000
_cell.length_c   1.000
_cell.angle_alpha   90.00
_cell.angle_beta   90.00
_cell.angle_gamma   90.00
#
_symmetry.space_group_name_H-M   'P 1'
#
loop_
_entity.id
_entity.type
_entity.pdbx_description
1 polymer ?
#
loop_
_entity_poly.entity_id
_entity_poly.type
_entity_poly.pdbx_seq_one_letter_code
_entity_poly.pdbx_strand_id
1 'polypeptide(L)' 'MSTTHGYVADKDALLNRLRRIEGQVRGVEKMIDEERYCIDVLTQIGAIQSAVDAVALKLLDDHVRHCVADSEGSERLEK' A
#
# COMPACT_ATOMS: atom_id res chain seq x y z
N MET A 1 -18.32 7.73 -19.17
CA MET A 1 -17.32 7.50 -18.86
C MET A 1 -17.17 7.07 -17.57
N SER A 2 -16.35 6.56 -17.36
CA SER A 2 -16.18 6.01 -16.13
C SER A 2 -15.44 6.84 -15.21
N THR A 3 -15.84 6.86 -13.98
CA THR A 3 -15.07 7.51 -12.97
C THR A 3 -14.24 6.50 -12.23
N THR A 4 -14.10 5.31 -12.79
CA THR A 4 -13.35 4.23 -12.14
C THR A 4 -11.87 4.52 -12.12
N HIS A 5 -11.28 4.38 -10.96
CA HIS A 5 -9.84 4.52 -10.81
C HIS A 5 -9.16 3.18 -11.07
N GLY A 6 -7.87 3.23 -11.40
CA GLY A 6 -7.16 2.03 -11.79
C GLY A 6 -7.14 0.94 -10.76
N TYR A 7 -7.21 1.28 -9.47
CA TYR A 7 -7.10 0.27 -8.42
C TYR A 7 -8.43 -0.39 -8.07
N VAL A 8 -9.54 0.06 -8.65
CA VAL A 8 -10.85 -0.43 -8.20
C VAL A 8 -11.00 -1.93 -8.37
N ALA A 9 -10.41 -2.50 -9.41
CA ALA A 9 -10.49 -3.93 -9.63
C ALA A 9 -9.81 -4.71 -8.50
N ASP A 10 -8.83 -4.09 -7.81
CA ASP A 10 -8.10 -4.74 -6.74
C ASP A 10 -8.50 -4.22 -5.37
N LYS A 11 -9.60 -3.51 -5.31
CA LYS A 11 -10.00 -2.82 -4.09
C LYS A 11 -10.02 -3.74 -2.87
N ASP A 12 -10.67 -4.89 -2.99
CA ASP A 12 -10.80 -5.78 -1.84
C ASP A 12 -9.46 -6.33 -1.41
N ALA A 13 -8.60 -6.66 -2.36
CA ALA A 13 -7.28 -7.17 -2.03
C ALA A 13 -6.45 -6.10 -1.33
N LEU A 14 -6.53 -4.87 -1.81
CA LEU A 14 -5.80 -3.77 -1.20
C LEU A 14 -6.31 -3.48 0.21
N LEU A 15 -7.63 -3.50 0.38
CA LEU A 15 -8.20 -3.28 1.70
C LEU A 15 -7.80 -4.37 2.68
N ASN A 16 -7.77 -5.63 2.21
CA ASN A 16 -7.35 -6.71 3.07
C ASN A 16 -5.90 -6.56 3.50
N ARG A 17 -5.05 -6.11 2.61
CA ARG A 17 -3.66 -5.85 2.96
C ARG A 17 -3.54 -4.73 3.99
N LEU A 18 -4.31 -3.67 3.80
CA LEU A 18 -4.29 -2.55 4.74
C LEU A 18 -4.80 -2.96 6.11
N ARG A 19 -5.84 -3.81 6.16
CA ARG A 19 -6.33 -4.29 7.44
C ARG A 19 -5.29 -5.12 8.16
N ARG A 20 -4.52 -5.89 7.41
CA ARG A 20 -3.44 -6.66 7.99
C ARG A 20 -2.37 -5.73 8.55
N ILE A 21 -2.07 -4.65 7.81
CA ILE A 21 -1.11 -3.66 8.26
C ILE A 21 -1.60 -2.98 9.54
N GLU A 22 -2.89 -2.65 9.60
CA GLU A 22 -3.46 -2.09 10.82
C GLU A 22 -3.22 -3.00 12.03
N GLY A 23 -3.41 -4.30 11.83
CA GLY A 23 -3.16 -5.26 12.88
C GLY A 23 -1.70 -5.28 13.30
N GLN A 24 -0.80 -5.16 12.34
CA GLN A 24 0.62 -5.12 12.63
C GLN A 24 0.99 -3.86 13.42
N VAL A 25 0.36 -2.74 13.08
CA VAL A 25 0.61 -1.49 13.81
C VAL A 25 0.13 -1.64 15.27
N ARG A 26 -1.04 -2.23 15.46
CA ARG A 26 -1.51 -2.47 16.82
C ARG A 26 -0.56 -3.37 17.59
N GLY A 27 0.01 -4.35 16.90
CA GLY A 27 1.00 -5.22 17.52
C GLY A 27 2.23 -4.46 17.98
N VAL A 28 2.67 -3.49 17.18
CA VAL A 28 3.81 -2.67 17.56
C VAL A 28 3.45 -1.78 18.76
N GLU A 29 2.24 -1.22 18.76
CA GLU A 29 1.79 -0.43 19.89
C GLU A 29 1.86 -1.24 21.19
N LYS A 30 1.44 -2.49 21.12
CA LYS A 30 1.47 -3.37 22.28
C LYS A 30 2.90 -3.67 22.69
N MET A 31 3.79 -3.90 21.72
CA MET A 31 5.19 -4.16 22.03
C MET A 31 5.81 -2.98 22.77
N ILE A 32 5.51 -1.77 22.33
CA ILE A 32 6.05 -0.58 22.99
C ILE A 32 5.46 -0.41 24.37
N ASP A 33 4.16 -0.66 24.49
CA ASP A 33 3.50 -0.56 25.80
C ASP A 33 4.09 -1.56 26.80
N GLU A 34 4.50 -2.73 26.30
CA GLU A 34 5.11 -3.76 27.12
C GLU A 34 6.61 -3.61 27.26
N GLU A 35 7.16 -2.54 26.68
CA GLU A 35 8.58 -2.23 26.78
C GLU A 35 9.46 -3.35 26.23
N ARG A 36 9.04 -3.89 25.09
CA ARG A 36 9.80 -4.95 24.44
C ARG A 36 11.11 -4.41 23.90
N TYR A 37 12.02 -5.32 23.64
CA TYR A 37 13.35 -4.98 23.16
C TYR A 37 13.28 -4.18 21.88
N CYS A 38 14.00 -3.06 21.81
CA CYS A 38 13.84 -2.12 20.72
C CYS A 38 14.19 -2.70 19.35
N ILE A 39 15.12 -3.62 19.27
CA ILE A 39 15.45 -4.23 17.99
C ILE A 39 14.27 -5.06 17.47
N ASP A 40 13.56 -5.74 18.36
CA ASP A 40 12.37 -6.49 17.94
C ASP A 40 11.30 -5.56 17.43
N VAL A 41 11.13 -4.41 18.08
CA VAL A 41 10.15 -3.42 17.64
C VAL A 41 10.52 -2.88 16.28
N LEU A 42 11.81 -2.53 16.10
CA LEU A 42 12.29 -2.01 14.82
C LEU A 42 12.11 -3.02 13.70
N THR A 43 12.32 -4.30 14.00
CA THR A 43 12.13 -5.35 13.01
C THR A 43 10.68 -5.39 12.55
N GLN A 44 9.74 -5.27 13.48
CA GLN A 44 8.33 -5.25 13.12
C GLN A 44 7.98 -4.01 12.33
N ILE A 45 8.55 -2.87 12.67
CA ILE A 45 8.31 -1.65 11.91
C ILE A 45 8.81 -1.81 10.48
N GLY A 46 9.98 -2.44 10.30
CA GLY A 46 10.50 -2.70 8.97
C GLY A 46 9.56 -3.55 8.14
N ALA A 47 8.94 -4.55 8.77
CA ALA A 47 7.98 -5.39 8.07
C ALA A 47 6.74 -4.58 7.65
N ILE A 48 6.30 -3.66 8.51
CA ILE A 48 5.16 -2.80 8.21
C ILE A 48 5.50 -1.88 7.04
N GLN A 49 6.70 -1.30 7.06
CA GLN A 49 7.14 -0.44 5.97
C GLN A 49 7.16 -1.18 4.64
N SER A 50 7.65 -2.42 4.64
CA SER A 50 7.66 -3.21 3.43
C SER A 50 6.25 -3.51 2.94
N ALA A 51 5.34 -3.79 3.86
CA ALA A 51 3.96 -4.07 3.50
C ALA A 51 3.28 -2.84 2.91
N VAL A 52 3.53 -1.67 3.50
CA VAL A 52 2.97 -0.42 2.98
C VAL A 52 3.54 -0.13 1.60
N ASP A 53 4.84 -0.33 1.42
CA ASP A 53 5.46 -0.12 0.12
C ASP A 53 4.84 -1.03 -0.93
N ALA A 54 4.54 -2.27 -0.58
CA ALA A 54 3.92 -3.19 -1.53
C ALA A 54 2.55 -2.70 -1.97
N VAL A 55 1.77 -2.12 -1.03
CA VAL A 55 0.48 -1.54 -1.38
C VAL A 55 0.67 -0.34 -2.29
N ALA A 56 1.64 0.51 -1.96
CA ALA A 56 1.89 1.69 -2.76
C ALA A 56 2.31 1.33 -4.17
N LEU A 57 3.18 0.33 -4.31
CA LEU A 57 3.62 -0.10 -5.63
C LEU A 57 2.49 -0.70 -6.44
N LYS A 58 1.61 -1.45 -5.78
CA LYS A 58 0.47 -2.00 -6.48
C LYS A 58 -0.47 -0.91 -6.95
N LEU A 59 -0.71 0.09 -6.11
CA LEU A 59 -1.53 1.23 -6.50
C LEU A 59 -0.92 1.96 -7.68
N LEU A 60 0.38 2.18 -7.63
CA LEU A 60 1.06 2.88 -8.71
C LEU A 60 0.98 2.07 -9.99
N ASP A 61 1.22 0.77 -9.91
CA ASP A 61 1.16 -0.10 -11.07
C ASP A 61 -0.22 -0.07 -11.70
N ASP A 62 -1.26 -0.18 -10.87
CA ASP A 62 -2.62 -0.16 -11.38
C ASP A 62 -2.96 1.18 -12.00
N HIS A 63 -2.49 2.26 -11.38
CA HIS A 63 -2.73 3.60 -11.90
C HIS A 63 -2.08 3.77 -13.28
N VAL A 64 -0.83 3.36 -13.39
CA VAL A 64 -0.11 3.51 -14.64
C VAL A 64 -0.76 2.69 -15.74
N ARG A 65 -1.11 1.45 -15.45
CA ARG A 65 -1.74 0.60 -16.45
C ARG A 65 -3.06 1.16 -16.90
N HIS A 66 -3.87 1.61 -15.93
CA HIS A 66 -5.19 2.12 -16.25
C HIS A 66 -5.10 3.42 -17.05
N CYS A 67 -4.26 4.32 -16.59
CA CYS A 67 -4.15 5.62 -17.25
C CYS A 67 -3.54 5.51 -18.64
N VAL A 68 -2.54 4.64 -18.80
CA VAL A 68 -1.94 4.47 -20.10
C VAL A 68 -2.93 3.81 -21.06
N ALA A 69 -3.71 2.87 -20.57
CA ALA A 69 -4.69 2.21 -21.41
C ALA A 69 -5.82 3.14 -21.81
N ASP A 70 -6.21 4.04 -20.91
CA ASP A 70 -7.35 4.92 -21.16
C ASP A 70 -6.98 6.16 -21.92
N SER A 71 -5.76 6.63 -21.80
CA SER A 71 -5.39 7.88 -22.46
C SER A 71 -4.35 7.58 -23.50
N GLU A 72 -4.13 8.55 -24.36
CA GLU A 72 -3.03 8.45 -25.28
C GLU A 72 -1.79 8.57 -24.44
N GLY A 73 -0.97 7.60 -24.48
CA GLY A 73 0.23 7.61 -23.67
C GLY A 73 1.04 8.88 -23.84
N SER A 74 1.02 9.46 -25.02
CA SER A 74 1.81 10.65 -25.27
C SER A 74 1.38 11.81 -24.41
N GLU A 75 0.13 11.89 -24.08
CA GLU A 75 -0.34 12.98 -23.24
C GLU A 75 0.29 12.93 -21.86
N ARG A 76 0.48 11.74 -21.39
CA ARG A 76 1.06 11.58 -20.07
C ARG A 76 2.53 11.95 -20.07
N LEU A 77 3.18 11.61 -21.13
CA LEU A 77 4.61 11.88 -21.23
C LEU A 77 4.92 13.35 -21.37
N GLU A 78 3.98 14.09 -21.90
CA GLU A 78 4.19 15.52 -22.06
C GLU A 78 4.12 16.27 -20.75
N LYS A 79 3.59 15.67 -19.73
CA LYS A 79 3.55 16.30 -18.41
C LYS A 79 4.87 16.13 -17.71
#